data_4e49fcb2e0b7d8d28ecc1f04e1228bd4
#
_entry.id   4e49fcb2e0b7d8d28ecc1f04e1228bd4
#
_cell.length_a   1.000
_cell.length_b   1.000
_cell.length_c   1.000
_cell.angle_alpha   90.00
_cell.angle_beta   90.00
_cell.angle_gamma   90.00
#
_symmetry.space_group_name_H-M   'P 1'
#
loop_
_entity.id
_entity.type
_entity.pdbx_description
1 polymer ?
#
loop_
_entity_poly.entity_id
_entity_poly.type
_entity_poly.pdbx_seq_one_letter_code
_entity_poly.pdbx_strand_id
1 'polypeptide(L)'
;QDAMAKVQALSGASGAELKKLEDTAKQMGATTIFSASECADALGYMALAGWDANESAAGLPGVLNLAAASGMELAEASDMVTDYLTAFGLEADQAGRMADVLSYAQAHSNTTTQQLGEAFKNCAVNAHNAGMSLEETTAILGKLADQGLKGSEAGTALNAVIRDMTQKMKDGHIQIGNTKVAVQDANGNFRDMTDIIADVTKATEGMGDAEKTAALQSTFT
;
A
#
# COMPACT_ATOMS: atom_id res chain seq x y z
N GLN A 1 12.93 -18.48 24.94
CA GLN A 1 12.80 -17.57 26.10
C GLN A 1 13.36 -16.20 25.79
N ASP A 2 14.50 -16.09 25.11
CA ASP A 2 15.15 -14.80 24.81
C ASP A 2 14.30 -13.91 23.87
N ALA A 3 13.68 -14.49 22.84
CA ALA A 3 12.84 -13.73 21.91
C ALA A 3 11.61 -13.11 22.62
N MET A 4 10.93 -13.85 23.49
CA MET A 4 9.79 -13.32 24.26
C MET A 4 10.19 -12.28 25.31
N ALA A 5 11.38 -12.39 25.90
CA ALA A 5 11.91 -11.34 26.77
C ALA A 5 12.15 -10.01 26.01
N LYS A 6 12.62 -10.10 24.76
CA LYS A 6 12.76 -8.98 23.84
C LYS A 6 11.39 -8.38 23.49
N VAL A 7 10.39 -9.23 23.14
CA VAL A 7 9.02 -8.77 22.88
C VAL A 7 8.45 -8.02 24.08
N GLN A 8 8.61 -8.55 25.29
CA GLN A 8 8.16 -7.90 26.52
C GLN A 8 8.82 -6.54 26.71
N ALA A 9 10.14 -6.45 26.49
CA ALA A 9 10.88 -5.21 26.65
C ALA A 9 10.46 -4.13 25.62
N LEU A 10 10.13 -4.52 24.40
CA LEU A 10 9.75 -3.63 23.31
C LEU A 10 8.29 -3.20 23.38
N SER A 11 7.38 -4.14 23.68
CA SER A 11 5.94 -3.87 23.71
C SER A 11 5.44 -3.33 25.06
N GLY A 12 6.21 -3.51 26.14
CA GLY A 12 5.74 -3.27 27.50
C GLY A 12 4.65 -4.23 27.97
N ALA A 13 4.26 -5.22 27.15
CA ALA A 13 3.21 -6.19 27.47
C ALA A 13 3.56 -7.01 28.72
N SER A 14 2.56 -7.29 29.54
CA SER A 14 2.68 -8.06 30.76
C SER A 14 1.48 -8.95 31.01
N GLY A 15 1.62 -9.94 31.89
CA GLY A 15 0.50 -10.77 32.29
C GLY A 15 -0.20 -11.44 31.10
N ALA A 16 -1.50 -11.19 30.95
CA ALA A 16 -2.33 -11.81 29.90
C ALA A 16 -1.94 -11.38 28.46
N GLU A 17 -1.48 -10.15 28.28
CA GLU A 17 -1.05 -9.64 26.98
C GLU A 17 0.23 -10.35 26.50
N LEU A 18 1.23 -10.45 27.36
CA LEU A 18 2.48 -11.17 27.03
C LEU A 18 2.20 -12.65 26.73
N LYS A 19 1.28 -13.26 27.54
CA LYS A 19 0.86 -14.65 27.28
C LYS A 19 0.18 -14.80 25.94
N LYS A 20 -0.68 -13.86 25.55
CA LYS A 20 -1.32 -13.85 24.22
C LYS A 20 -0.29 -13.80 23.10
N LEU A 21 0.71 -12.92 23.19
CA LEU A 21 1.78 -12.83 22.21
C LEU A 21 2.60 -14.12 22.13
N GLU A 22 2.92 -14.73 23.29
CA GLU A 22 3.63 -16.01 23.36
C GLU A 22 2.82 -17.15 22.72
N ASP A 23 1.54 -17.27 23.05
CA ASP A 23 0.65 -18.29 22.49
C ASP A 23 0.48 -18.08 20.96
N THR A 24 0.38 -16.84 20.49
CA THR A 24 0.33 -16.50 19.06
C THR A 24 1.63 -16.90 18.35
N ALA A 25 2.80 -16.55 18.90
CA ALA A 25 4.09 -16.93 18.30
C ALA A 25 4.26 -18.46 18.22
N LYS A 26 3.85 -19.20 19.25
CA LYS A 26 3.87 -20.66 19.26
C LYS A 26 2.93 -21.26 18.22
N GLN A 27 1.71 -20.74 18.13
CA GLN A 27 0.71 -21.18 17.16
C GLN A 27 1.22 -20.97 15.73
N MET A 28 1.72 -19.78 15.43
CA MET A 28 2.26 -19.46 14.10
C MET A 28 3.51 -20.31 13.78
N GLY A 29 4.40 -20.50 14.75
CA GLY A 29 5.56 -21.38 14.59
C GLY A 29 5.21 -22.85 14.35
N ALA A 30 4.02 -23.30 14.76
CA ALA A 30 3.55 -24.66 14.51
C ALA A 30 2.80 -24.82 13.18
N THR A 31 2.30 -23.72 12.58
CA THR A 31 1.41 -23.73 11.41
C THR A 31 1.99 -23.06 10.17
N THR A 32 3.15 -22.43 10.28
CA THR A 32 3.84 -21.74 9.17
C THR A 32 5.25 -22.32 8.96
N ILE A 33 5.96 -21.79 7.97
CA ILE A 33 7.36 -22.14 7.70
C ILE A 33 8.35 -21.50 8.68
N PHE A 34 7.89 -20.56 9.50
CA PHE A 34 8.70 -19.81 10.46
C PHE A 34 8.70 -20.51 11.82
N SER A 35 9.80 -20.45 12.55
CA SER A 35 9.88 -20.94 13.93
C SER A 35 9.13 -20.01 14.89
N ALA A 36 8.76 -20.50 16.06
CA ALA A 36 8.17 -19.67 17.11
C ALA A 36 9.07 -18.51 17.56
N SER A 37 10.40 -18.66 17.43
CA SER A 37 11.35 -17.59 17.73
C SER A 37 11.29 -16.48 16.68
N GLU A 38 11.25 -16.83 15.40
CA GLU A 38 11.10 -15.86 14.30
C GLU A 38 9.76 -15.14 14.37
N CYS A 39 8.67 -15.86 14.71
CA CYS A 39 7.37 -15.25 14.96
C CYS A 39 7.40 -14.25 16.14
N ALA A 40 8.14 -14.57 17.21
CA ALA A 40 8.35 -13.65 18.33
C ALA A 40 9.20 -12.43 17.91
N ASP A 41 10.21 -12.60 17.08
CA ASP A 41 10.98 -11.48 16.55
C ASP A 41 10.10 -10.54 15.70
N ALA A 42 9.22 -11.10 14.86
CA ALA A 42 8.24 -10.32 14.10
C ALA A 42 7.29 -9.51 15.00
N LEU A 43 6.78 -10.10 16.09
CA LEU A 43 6.01 -9.37 17.12
C LEU A 43 6.82 -8.22 17.74
N GLY A 44 8.12 -8.41 17.92
CA GLY A 44 9.02 -7.35 18.40
C GLY A 44 9.14 -6.18 17.40
N TYR A 45 9.21 -6.44 16.11
CA TYR A 45 9.23 -5.40 15.07
C TYR A 45 7.91 -4.62 15.03
N MET A 46 6.77 -5.31 15.13
CA MET A 46 5.45 -4.65 15.20
C MET A 46 5.31 -3.76 16.44
N ALA A 47 5.81 -4.21 17.59
CA ALA A 47 5.84 -3.41 18.81
C ALA A 47 6.70 -2.15 18.65
N LEU A 48 7.84 -2.22 17.95
CA LEU A 48 8.66 -1.06 17.61
C LEU A 48 7.92 -0.06 16.69
N ALA A 49 7.05 -0.55 15.81
CA ALA A 49 6.19 0.27 14.97
C ALA A 49 5.00 0.88 15.74
N GLY A 50 4.85 0.56 17.03
CA GLY A 50 3.84 1.13 17.91
C GLY A 50 2.56 0.31 18.05
N TRP A 51 2.51 -0.90 17.48
CA TRP A 51 1.35 -1.79 17.62
C TRP A 51 1.26 -2.37 19.03
N ASP A 52 0.06 -2.39 19.57
CA ASP A 52 -0.21 -3.05 20.85
C ASP A 52 -0.21 -4.59 20.71
N ALA A 53 -0.42 -5.30 21.84
CA ALA A 53 -0.41 -6.76 21.85
C ALA A 53 -1.56 -7.37 21.05
N ASN A 54 -2.71 -6.68 20.94
CA ASN A 54 -3.87 -7.17 20.19
C ASN A 54 -3.65 -6.97 18.69
N GLU A 55 -3.17 -5.79 18.31
CA GLU A 55 -2.81 -5.42 16.93
C GLU A 55 -1.71 -6.36 16.40
N SER A 56 -0.63 -6.54 17.18
CA SER A 56 0.47 -7.42 16.81
C SER A 56 0.02 -8.88 16.63
N ALA A 57 -0.82 -9.37 17.54
CA ALA A 57 -1.36 -10.74 17.42
C ALA A 57 -2.31 -10.90 16.22
N ALA A 58 -3.08 -9.86 15.88
CA ALA A 58 -4.00 -9.87 14.73
C ALA A 58 -3.24 -9.76 13.40
N GLY A 59 -2.20 -8.93 13.34
CA GLY A 59 -1.44 -8.68 12.12
C GLY A 59 -0.38 -9.74 11.78
N LEU A 60 0.14 -10.47 12.80
CA LEU A 60 1.23 -11.44 12.61
C LEU A 60 0.99 -12.43 11.46
N PRO A 61 -0.18 -13.08 11.31
CA PRO A 61 -0.40 -14.01 10.20
C PRO A 61 -0.20 -13.37 8.83
N GLY A 62 -0.66 -12.13 8.65
CA GLY A 62 -0.50 -11.38 7.39
C GLY A 62 0.96 -11.05 7.10
N VAL A 63 1.72 -10.63 8.11
CA VAL A 63 3.16 -10.36 7.98
C VAL A 63 3.93 -11.63 7.59
N LEU A 64 3.65 -12.75 8.24
CA LEU A 64 4.28 -14.03 7.92
C LEU A 64 3.94 -14.51 6.50
N ASN A 65 2.68 -14.34 6.09
CA ASN A 65 2.24 -14.67 4.73
C ASN A 65 2.96 -13.80 3.69
N LEU A 66 3.08 -12.49 3.95
CA LEU A 66 3.79 -11.58 3.05
C LEU A 66 5.26 -11.95 2.92
N ALA A 67 5.94 -12.18 4.04
CA ALA A 67 7.34 -12.61 4.07
C ALA A 67 7.55 -13.92 3.29
N ALA A 68 6.70 -14.93 3.54
CA ALA A 68 6.75 -16.21 2.85
C ALA A 68 6.52 -16.11 1.34
N ALA A 69 5.51 -15.30 0.92
CA ALA A 69 5.15 -15.15 -0.48
C ALA A 69 6.16 -14.32 -1.28
N SER A 70 6.78 -13.33 -0.66
CA SER A 70 7.73 -12.42 -1.30
C SER A 70 9.19 -12.82 -1.17
N GLY A 71 9.51 -13.70 -0.21
CA GLY A 71 10.88 -14.03 0.17
C GLY A 71 11.60 -12.90 0.94
N MET A 72 10.84 -11.96 1.50
CA MET A 72 11.38 -10.86 2.32
C MET A 72 11.77 -11.33 3.71
N GLU A 73 12.72 -10.64 4.33
CA GLU A 73 13.01 -10.80 5.75
C GLU A 73 11.83 -10.34 6.60
N LEU A 74 11.62 -11.00 7.76
CA LEU A 74 10.48 -10.67 8.64
C LEU A 74 10.49 -9.22 9.13
N ALA A 75 11.65 -8.64 9.38
CA ALA A 75 11.78 -7.23 9.75
C ALA A 75 11.21 -6.33 8.65
N GLU A 76 11.62 -6.53 7.39
CA GLU A 76 11.16 -5.75 6.24
C GLU A 76 9.66 -5.93 5.99
N ALA A 77 9.16 -7.16 6.09
CA ALA A 77 7.73 -7.44 5.95
C ALA A 77 6.90 -6.79 7.07
N SER A 78 7.40 -6.81 8.31
CA SER A 78 6.75 -6.15 9.44
C SER A 78 6.66 -4.64 9.25
N ASP A 79 7.78 -3.99 8.91
CA ASP A 79 7.83 -2.54 8.64
C ASP A 79 6.88 -2.16 7.50
N MET A 80 6.91 -2.93 6.40
CA MET A 80 6.03 -2.70 5.26
C MET A 80 4.55 -2.77 5.63
N VAL A 81 4.15 -3.80 6.36
CA VAL A 81 2.73 -3.99 6.73
C VAL A 81 2.29 -2.91 7.71
N THR A 82 3.07 -2.61 8.75
CA THR A 82 2.71 -1.60 9.76
C THR A 82 2.63 -0.21 9.16
N ASP A 83 3.62 0.18 8.34
CA ASP A 83 3.68 1.50 7.73
C ASP A 83 2.52 1.73 6.76
N TYR A 84 2.23 0.74 5.90
CA TYR A 84 1.25 0.98 4.83
C TYR A 84 -0.19 0.71 5.27
N LEU A 85 -0.45 -0.17 6.24
CA LEU A 85 -1.76 -0.20 6.88
C LEU A 85 -2.07 1.16 7.50
N THR A 86 -1.12 1.73 8.24
CA THR A 86 -1.26 3.08 8.80
C THR A 86 -1.47 4.14 7.72
N ALA A 87 -0.69 4.11 6.63
CA ALA A 87 -0.80 5.08 5.54
C ALA A 87 -2.15 5.03 4.81
N PHE A 88 -2.77 3.84 4.72
CA PHE A 88 -4.10 3.65 4.14
C PHE A 88 -5.24 3.72 5.17
N GLY A 89 -4.94 4.01 6.45
CA GLY A 89 -5.95 4.07 7.53
C GLY A 89 -6.62 2.73 7.81
N LEU A 90 -5.88 1.62 7.62
CA LEU A 90 -6.35 0.26 7.82
C LEU A 90 -5.90 -0.27 9.17
N GLU A 91 -6.74 -1.09 9.79
CA GLU A 91 -6.45 -1.73 11.07
C GLU A 91 -5.52 -2.96 10.90
N ALA A 92 -4.88 -3.39 11.98
CA ALA A 92 -3.92 -4.49 11.98
C ALA A 92 -4.49 -5.84 11.48
N ASP A 93 -5.78 -6.09 11.66
CA ASP A 93 -6.47 -7.29 11.16
C ASP A 93 -6.55 -7.35 9.62
N GLN A 94 -6.31 -6.21 8.94
CA GLN A 94 -6.24 -6.13 7.47
C GLN A 94 -4.85 -6.54 6.91
N ALA A 95 -3.90 -6.94 7.75
CA ALA A 95 -2.57 -7.38 7.31
C ALA A 95 -2.63 -8.54 6.31
N GLY A 96 -3.55 -9.49 6.51
CA GLY A 96 -3.79 -10.58 5.57
C GLY A 96 -4.25 -10.10 4.19
N ARG A 97 -5.22 -9.16 4.17
CA ARG A 97 -5.70 -8.52 2.94
C ARG A 97 -4.56 -7.80 2.21
N MET A 98 -3.70 -7.09 2.92
CA MET A 98 -2.53 -6.43 2.32
C MET A 98 -1.58 -7.45 1.72
N ALA A 99 -1.27 -8.54 2.43
CA ALA A 99 -0.42 -9.60 1.92
C ALA A 99 -0.98 -10.22 0.63
N ASP A 100 -2.28 -10.48 0.57
CA ASP A 100 -2.95 -11.02 -0.60
C ASP A 100 -2.87 -10.05 -1.80
N VAL A 101 -3.16 -8.76 -1.59
CA VAL A 101 -3.12 -7.73 -2.64
C VAL A 101 -1.72 -7.59 -3.22
N LEU A 102 -0.69 -7.49 -2.37
CA LEU A 102 0.70 -7.34 -2.82
C LEU A 102 1.22 -8.61 -3.51
N SER A 103 0.91 -9.78 -2.97
CA SER A 103 1.30 -11.07 -3.57
C SER A 103 0.61 -11.27 -4.93
N TYR A 104 -0.67 -10.91 -5.04
CA TYR A 104 -1.39 -10.94 -6.31
C TYR A 104 -0.77 -10.02 -7.35
N ALA A 105 -0.45 -8.79 -6.97
CA ALA A 105 0.19 -7.83 -7.87
C ALA A 105 1.57 -8.32 -8.35
N GLN A 106 2.40 -8.88 -7.46
CA GLN A 106 3.68 -9.48 -7.81
C GLN A 106 3.52 -10.63 -8.81
N ALA A 107 2.46 -11.43 -8.69
CA ALA A 107 2.21 -12.56 -9.58
C ALA A 107 1.64 -12.16 -10.95
N HIS A 108 1.03 -10.97 -11.08
CA HIS A 108 0.27 -10.56 -12.27
C HIS A 108 0.77 -9.26 -12.93
N SER A 109 1.87 -8.67 -12.43
CA SER A 109 2.49 -7.47 -12.98
C SER A 109 4.01 -7.60 -12.96
N ASN A 110 4.70 -6.79 -13.76
CA ASN A 110 6.16 -6.80 -13.82
C ASN A 110 6.79 -6.04 -12.63
N THR A 111 6.44 -6.42 -11.41
CA THR A 111 6.92 -5.79 -10.17
C THR A 111 7.21 -6.84 -9.09
N THR A 112 7.84 -6.43 -8.01
CA THR A 112 8.01 -7.23 -6.78
C THR A 112 7.31 -6.55 -5.61
N THR A 113 7.06 -7.30 -4.54
CA THR A 113 6.50 -6.74 -3.30
C THR A 113 7.38 -5.62 -2.75
N GLN A 114 8.71 -5.76 -2.79
CA GLN A 114 9.64 -4.70 -2.38
C GLN A 114 9.51 -3.44 -3.23
N GLN A 115 9.41 -3.58 -4.56
CA GLN A 115 9.19 -2.44 -5.45
C GLN A 115 7.85 -1.75 -5.20
N LEU A 116 6.79 -2.50 -4.88
CA LEU A 116 5.52 -1.93 -4.46
C LEU A 116 5.67 -1.14 -3.15
N GLY A 117 6.43 -1.69 -2.18
CA GLY A 117 6.76 -0.99 -0.95
C GLY A 117 7.51 0.33 -1.19
N GLU A 118 8.53 0.32 -2.06
CA GLU A 118 9.23 1.56 -2.46
C GLU A 118 8.31 2.58 -3.12
N ALA A 119 7.34 2.13 -3.93
CA ALA A 119 6.36 3.01 -4.55
C ALA A 119 5.42 3.62 -3.49
N PHE A 120 4.93 2.83 -2.54
CA PHE A 120 4.04 3.30 -1.48
C PHE A 120 4.67 4.39 -0.61
N LYS A 121 5.97 4.33 -0.32
CA LYS A 121 6.68 5.41 0.40
C LYS A 121 6.40 6.79 -0.18
N ASN A 122 6.22 6.87 -1.49
CA ASN A 122 6.03 8.14 -2.19
C ASN A 122 4.57 8.51 -2.45
N CYS A 123 3.62 7.55 -2.40
CA CYS A 123 2.26 7.83 -2.83
C CYS A 123 1.15 7.40 -1.85
N ALA A 124 1.39 6.47 -0.91
CA ALA A 124 0.33 5.83 -0.13
C ALA A 124 -0.56 6.83 0.62
N VAL A 125 0.02 7.77 1.36
CA VAL A 125 -0.73 8.79 2.12
C VAL A 125 -1.56 9.67 1.19
N ASN A 126 -1.00 10.11 0.08
CA ASN A 126 -1.72 10.98 -0.86
C ASN A 126 -2.78 10.21 -1.66
N ALA A 127 -2.52 8.94 -1.98
CA ALA A 127 -3.51 8.05 -2.59
C ALA A 127 -4.70 7.84 -1.64
N HIS A 128 -4.45 7.52 -0.38
CA HIS A 128 -5.49 7.40 0.65
C HIS A 128 -6.29 8.71 0.79
N ASN A 129 -5.62 9.86 0.90
CA ASN A 129 -6.28 11.16 1.00
C ASN A 129 -7.10 11.52 -0.26
N ALA A 130 -6.74 10.98 -1.42
CA ALA A 130 -7.51 11.07 -2.66
C ALA A 130 -8.63 10.00 -2.74
N GLY A 131 -8.88 9.25 -1.67
CA GLY A 131 -9.93 8.23 -1.61
C GLY A 131 -9.60 6.92 -2.30
N MET A 132 -8.36 6.73 -2.75
CA MET A 132 -7.93 5.48 -3.38
C MET A 132 -7.78 4.37 -2.34
N SER A 133 -8.27 3.18 -2.68
CA SER A 133 -8.04 1.98 -1.86
C SER A 133 -6.63 1.42 -2.03
N LEU A 134 -6.25 0.51 -1.14
CA LEU A 134 -5.01 -0.27 -1.27
C LEU A 134 -4.97 -1.02 -2.61
N GLU A 135 -6.07 -1.67 -2.98
CA GLU A 135 -6.20 -2.46 -4.21
C GLU A 135 -6.06 -1.59 -5.46
N GLU A 136 -6.76 -0.46 -5.50
CA GLU A 136 -6.71 0.46 -6.62
C GLU A 136 -5.32 1.05 -6.81
N THR A 137 -4.70 1.51 -5.71
CA THR A 137 -3.33 2.04 -5.73
C THR A 137 -2.35 0.98 -6.23
N THR A 138 -2.44 -0.25 -5.70
CA THR A 138 -1.58 -1.36 -6.10
C THR A 138 -1.77 -1.74 -7.57
N ALA A 139 -3.02 -1.76 -8.06
CA ALA A 139 -3.31 -2.07 -9.46
C ALA A 139 -2.70 -1.03 -10.42
N ILE A 140 -2.79 0.25 -10.09
CA ILE A 140 -2.18 1.33 -10.89
C ILE A 140 -0.66 1.20 -10.88
N LEU A 141 -0.04 0.98 -9.71
CA LEU A 141 1.42 0.77 -9.61
C LEU A 141 1.87 -0.46 -10.42
N GLY A 142 1.09 -1.55 -10.40
CA GLY A 142 1.33 -2.72 -11.23
C GLY A 142 1.29 -2.39 -12.74
N LYS A 143 0.31 -1.59 -13.17
CA LYS A 143 0.22 -1.14 -14.58
C LYS A 143 1.38 -0.23 -14.99
N LEU A 144 1.83 0.66 -14.10
CA LEU A 144 3.05 1.47 -14.33
C LEU A 144 4.28 0.57 -14.45
N ALA A 145 4.38 -0.45 -13.61
CA ALA A 145 5.48 -1.41 -13.65
C ALA A 145 5.51 -2.23 -14.94
N ASP A 146 4.35 -2.60 -15.49
CA ASP A 146 4.24 -3.26 -16.81
C ASP A 146 4.77 -2.37 -17.95
N GLN A 147 4.74 -1.04 -17.78
CA GLN A 147 5.31 -0.05 -18.71
C GLN A 147 6.76 0.32 -18.39
N GLY A 148 7.37 -0.33 -17.39
CA GLY A 148 8.77 -0.11 -17.02
C GLY A 148 8.98 0.89 -15.87
N LEU A 149 7.95 1.59 -15.39
CA LEU A 149 8.03 2.47 -14.23
C LEU A 149 7.81 1.65 -12.95
N LYS A 150 8.86 1.44 -12.15
CA LYS A 150 8.85 0.56 -10.97
C LYS A 150 9.32 1.27 -9.71
N GLY A 151 8.99 0.70 -8.56
CA GLY A 151 9.50 1.14 -7.28
C GLY A 151 9.21 2.63 -7.03
N SER A 152 10.20 3.33 -6.55
CA SER A 152 10.13 4.75 -6.20
C SER A 152 9.67 5.65 -7.37
N GLU A 153 10.04 5.31 -8.62
CA GLU A 153 9.62 6.07 -9.81
C GLU A 153 8.11 5.96 -10.04
N ALA A 154 7.54 4.75 -9.92
CA ALA A 154 6.10 4.56 -10.06
C ALA A 154 5.32 5.32 -8.98
N GLY A 155 5.77 5.24 -7.73
CA GLY A 155 5.14 5.97 -6.63
C GLY A 155 5.21 7.49 -6.82
N THR A 156 6.35 8.00 -7.27
CA THR A 156 6.54 9.42 -7.56
C THR A 156 5.64 9.87 -8.72
N ALA A 157 5.52 9.08 -9.78
CA ALA A 157 4.66 9.38 -10.92
C ALA A 157 3.18 9.42 -10.51
N LEU A 158 2.71 8.42 -9.76
CA LEU A 158 1.34 8.41 -9.25
C LEU A 158 1.05 9.61 -8.34
N ASN A 159 1.98 9.90 -7.42
CA ASN A 159 1.86 11.07 -6.53
C ASN A 159 1.81 12.39 -7.31
N ALA A 160 2.59 12.53 -8.38
CA ALA A 160 2.54 13.71 -9.25
C ALA A 160 1.17 13.85 -9.92
N VAL A 161 0.60 12.76 -10.46
CA VAL A 161 -0.74 12.76 -11.06
C VAL A 161 -1.80 13.20 -10.06
N ILE A 162 -1.80 12.65 -8.84
CA ILE A 162 -2.75 13.02 -7.78
C ILE A 162 -2.61 14.51 -7.44
N ARG A 163 -1.37 14.99 -7.24
CA ARG A 163 -1.08 16.40 -6.95
C ARG A 163 -1.56 17.31 -8.07
N ASP A 164 -1.24 17.00 -9.31
CA ASP A 164 -1.55 17.85 -10.46
C ASP A 164 -3.06 17.90 -10.69
N MET A 165 -3.78 16.79 -10.55
CA MET A 165 -5.26 16.79 -10.56
C MET A 165 -5.81 17.71 -9.48
N THR A 166 -5.32 17.63 -8.26
CA THR A 166 -5.77 18.47 -7.14
C THR A 166 -5.50 19.94 -7.39
N GLN A 167 -4.34 20.30 -7.92
CA GLN A 167 -3.94 21.68 -8.17
C GLN A 167 -4.63 22.30 -9.39
N LYS A 168 -4.90 21.51 -10.42
CA LYS A 168 -5.50 21.98 -11.68
C LYS A 168 -7.03 21.86 -11.70
N MET A 169 -7.60 21.21 -10.68
CA MET A 169 -9.05 21.05 -10.57
C MET A 169 -9.76 22.40 -10.36
N LYS A 170 -10.83 22.62 -11.12
CA LYS A 170 -11.77 23.72 -10.95
C LYS A 170 -13.18 23.17 -10.99
N ASP A 171 -13.97 23.51 -9.98
CA ASP A 171 -15.37 23.06 -9.85
C ASP A 171 -15.52 21.53 -10.03
N GLY A 172 -14.61 20.75 -9.43
CA GLY A 172 -14.62 19.28 -9.50
C GLY A 172 -14.13 18.68 -10.82
N HIS A 173 -13.55 19.47 -11.72
CA HIS A 173 -13.11 19.03 -13.05
C HIS A 173 -11.67 19.45 -13.34
N ILE A 174 -10.96 18.64 -14.14
CA ILE A 174 -9.71 19.03 -14.81
C ILE A 174 -9.96 19.28 -16.30
N GLN A 175 -9.11 20.08 -16.93
CA GLN A 175 -9.21 20.39 -18.34
C GLN A 175 -8.21 19.55 -19.16
N ILE A 176 -8.70 18.74 -20.08
CA ILE A 176 -7.89 17.94 -21.01
C ILE A 176 -8.19 18.42 -22.43
N GLY A 177 -7.29 19.21 -23.00
CA GLY A 177 -7.56 19.91 -24.28
C GLY A 177 -8.82 20.76 -24.15
N ASN A 178 -9.82 20.49 -24.98
CA ASN A 178 -11.10 21.18 -24.94
C ASN A 178 -12.19 20.48 -24.09
N THR A 179 -11.86 19.37 -23.47
CA THR A 179 -12.80 18.53 -22.70
C THR A 179 -12.61 18.72 -21.19
N LYS A 180 -13.71 18.89 -20.45
CA LYS A 180 -13.71 18.84 -18.99
C LYS A 180 -13.91 17.40 -18.53
N VAL A 181 -13.01 16.91 -17.71
CA VAL A 181 -13.08 15.59 -17.08
C VAL A 181 -13.41 15.77 -15.60
N ALA A 182 -14.51 15.16 -15.15
CA ALA A 182 -14.91 15.21 -13.75
C ALA A 182 -13.94 14.35 -12.92
N VAL A 183 -13.38 14.93 -11.85
CA VAL A 183 -12.51 14.25 -10.89
C VAL A 183 -13.15 14.15 -9.51
N GLN A 184 -14.25 14.88 -9.28
CA GLN A 184 -15.06 14.78 -8.06
C GLN A 184 -16.46 14.28 -8.37
N ASP A 185 -17.03 13.59 -7.37
CA ASP A 185 -18.45 13.23 -7.35
C ASP A 185 -19.34 14.40 -6.88
N ALA A 186 -20.64 14.17 -6.81
CA ALA A 186 -21.62 15.19 -6.36
C ALA A 186 -21.46 15.60 -4.88
N ASN A 187 -20.73 14.81 -4.08
CA ASN A 187 -20.45 15.06 -2.66
C ASN A 187 -19.10 15.77 -2.44
N GLY A 188 -18.33 16.00 -3.52
CA GLY A 188 -17.02 16.62 -3.46
C GLY A 188 -15.86 15.65 -3.17
N ASN A 189 -16.12 14.35 -3.13
CA ASN A 189 -15.07 13.33 -3.00
C ASN A 189 -14.41 13.07 -4.35
N PHE A 190 -13.15 12.66 -4.36
CA PHE A 190 -12.55 12.14 -5.58
C PHE A 190 -13.32 10.92 -6.08
N ARG A 191 -13.50 10.86 -7.41
CA ARG A 191 -14.00 9.66 -8.09
C ARG A 191 -12.91 8.60 -8.12
N ASP A 192 -13.32 7.36 -8.39
CA ASP A 192 -12.39 6.27 -8.66
C ASP A 192 -11.34 6.70 -9.72
N MET A 193 -10.06 6.47 -9.41
CA MET A 193 -8.96 6.92 -10.27
C MET A 193 -8.97 6.20 -11.61
N THR A 194 -9.40 4.94 -11.64
CA THR A 194 -9.50 4.17 -12.88
C THR A 194 -10.58 4.74 -13.80
N ASP A 195 -11.68 5.21 -13.24
CA ASP A 195 -12.73 5.91 -13.99
C ASP A 195 -12.25 7.27 -14.53
N ILE A 196 -11.50 8.03 -13.72
CA ILE A 196 -10.90 9.30 -14.15
C ILE A 196 -9.91 9.04 -15.30
N ILE A 197 -9.06 8.03 -15.20
CA ILE A 197 -8.10 7.65 -16.26
C ILE A 197 -8.84 7.25 -17.53
N ALA A 198 -9.93 6.49 -17.43
CA ALA A 198 -10.76 6.11 -18.57
C ALA A 198 -11.37 7.34 -19.27
N ASP A 199 -11.90 8.29 -18.50
CA ASP A 199 -12.45 9.55 -19.03
C ASP A 199 -11.36 10.43 -19.67
N VAL A 200 -10.15 10.52 -19.09
CA VAL A 200 -8.98 11.19 -19.68
C VAL A 200 -8.59 10.53 -21.01
N THR A 201 -8.58 9.21 -21.05
CA THR A 201 -8.29 8.44 -22.27
C THR A 201 -9.31 8.78 -23.35
N LYS A 202 -10.60 8.76 -23.01
CA LYS A 202 -11.69 9.11 -23.92
C LYS A 202 -11.62 10.57 -24.39
N ALA A 203 -11.25 11.49 -23.50
CA ALA A 203 -11.08 12.92 -23.83
C ALA A 203 -9.96 13.17 -24.85
N THR A 204 -9.00 12.24 -24.97
CA THR A 204 -7.89 12.33 -25.93
C THR A 204 -8.08 11.42 -27.16
N GLU A 205 -9.22 10.71 -27.27
CA GLU A 205 -9.55 9.86 -28.42
C GLU A 205 -9.63 10.70 -29.70
N GLY A 206 -9.00 10.21 -30.77
CA GLY A 206 -8.99 10.90 -32.06
C GLY A 206 -8.01 12.07 -32.20
N MET A 207 -7.32 12.46 -31.09
CA MET A 207 -6.24 13.44 -31.17
C MET A 207 -5.00 12.84 -31.81
N GLY A 208 -4.29 13.64 -32.61
CA GLY A 208 -2.93 13.26 -33.06
C GLY A 208 -1.93 13.31 -31.89
N ASP A 209 -0.78 12.60 -32.02
CA ASP A 209 0.20 12.45 -30.94
C ASP A 209 0.65 13.77 -30.31
N ALA A 210 0.92 14.78 -31.14
CA ALA A 210 1.34 16.11 -30.66
C ALA A 210 0.23 16.84 -29.89
N GLU A 211 -1.02 16.75 -30.37
CA GLU A 211 -2.19 17.35 -29.72
C GLU A 211 -2.49 16.64 -28.40
N LYS A 212 -2.47 15.31 -28.39
CA LYS A 212 -2.64 14.50 -27.18
C LYS A 212 -1.60 14.84 -26.13
N THR A 213 -0.32 14.90 -26.52
CA THR A 213 0.77 15.27 -25.64
C THR A 213 0.54 16.65 -25.04
N ALA A 214 0.22 17.66 -25.86
CA ALA A 214 -0.04 19.01 -25.38
C ALA A 214 -1.27 19.08 -24.44
N ALA A 215 -2.35 18.36 -24.76
CA ALA A 215 -3.54 18.29 -23.92
C ALA A 215 -3.25 17.70 -22.54
N LEU A 216 -2.44 16.62 -22.47
CA LEU A 216 -2.04 16.00 -21.21
C LEU A 216 -1.06 16.89 -20.41
N GLN A 217 -0.07 17.46 -21.07
CA GLN A 217 0.94 18.35 -20.43
C GLN A 217 0.32 19.65 -19.88
N SER A 218 -0.84 20.08 -20.37
CA SER A 218 -1.53 21.24 -19.78
C SER A 218 -2.04 21.00 -18.36
N THR A 219 -2.18 19.73 -17.98
CA THR A 219 -2.71 19.32 -16.68
C THR A 219 -1.66 18.57 -15.86
N PHE A 220 -0.93 17.65 -16.48
CA PHE A 220 0.06 16.80 -15.83
C PHE A 220 1.47 17.25 -16.25
N THR A 221 2.23 17.82 -15.30
CA THR A 221 3.56 18.41 -15.55
C THR A 221 4.66 17.79 -14.70
#